data_b57da77fbf15085bc1f79f101b1d2d3d
#
_entry.id   b57da77fbf15085bc1f79f101b1d2d3d
#
_cell.length_a   1.000
_cell.length_b   1.000
_cell.length_c   1.000
_cell.angle_alpha   90.00
_cell.angle_beta   90.00
_cell.angle_gamma   90.00
#
_symmetry.space_group_name_H-M   'P 1'
#
loop_
_entity.id
_entity.type
_entity.pdbx_description
1 polymer ?
#
loop_
_entity_poly.entity_id
_entity_poly.type
_entity_poly.pdbx_seq_one_letter_code
_entity_poly.pdbx_strand_id
1 'polypeptide(L)'
;MLRKTKFVETPLGRVYISEKVLEHTDDNPNNEPSWRRKNVKYGLLNLEKPQEIWQGYNGNYVFVNLFDTFMLDKNKQPKRVTLFVVSVTSKRGRWITFYCEKNDIAKMEKYRHGKLIYKDGNLP
;
A
#
# COMPACT_ATOMS: atom_id res chain seq x y z
N MET A 1 -14.17 -11.88 23.28
CA MET A 1 -13.23 -12.33 22.24
C MET A 1 -12.11 -11.32 22.05
N LEU A 2 -10.90 -11.78 22.21
CA LEU A 2 -9.76 -10.90 22.04
C LEU A 2 -9.51 -10.63 20.56
N ARG A 3 -9.52 -9.36 20.19
CA ARG A 3 -9.11 -8.97 18.83
C ARG A 3 -7.63 -9.22 18.70
N LYS A 4 -7.27 -10.01 17.72
CA LYS A 4 -5.87 -10.19 17.40
C LYS A 4 -5.39 -8.94 16.67
N THR A 5 -4.64 -8.11 17.37
CA THR A 5 -3.97 -6.99 16.72
C THR A 5 -2.70 -7.53 16.08
N LYS A 6 -2.64 -7.40 14.76
CA LYS A 6 -1.44 -7.74 14.02
C LYS A 6 -0.59 -6.50 13.82
N PHE A 7 0.70 -6.68 13.68
CA PHE A 7 1.59 -5.59 13.35
C PHE A 7 2.65 -6.06 12.37
N VAL A 8 3.22 -5.10 11.67
CA VAL A 8 4.27 -5.30 10.67
C VAL A 8 5.46 -4.45 11.07
N GLU A 9 6.66 -5.00 10.97
CA GLU A 9 7.88 -4.24 11.19
C GLU A 9 8.19 -3.41 9.94
N THR A 10 8.40 -2.12 10.13
CA THR A 10 8.72 -1.18 9.05
C THR A 10 10.04 -0.46 9.37
N PRO A 11 10.62 0.26 8.40
CA PRO A 11 11.79 1.10 8.69
C PRO A 11 11.55 2.18 9.76
N LEU A 12 10.30 2.52 10.03
CA LEU A 12 9.92 3.49 11.06
C LEU A 12 9.49 2.83 12.37
N GLY A 13 9.58 1.49 12.46
CA GLY A 13 9.11 0.75 13.60
C GLY A 13 7.84 -0.05 13.29
N ARG A 14 7.15 -0.47 14.33
CA ARG A 14 5.96 -1.30 14.18
C ARG A 14 4.76 -0.49 13.69
N VAL A 15 4.04 -1.07 12.74
CA VAL A 15 2.77 -0.53 12.26
C VAL A 15 1.68 -1.52 12.63
N TYR A 16 0.65 -1.05 13.30
CA TYR A 16 -0.47 -1.88 13.72
C TYR A 16 -1.51 -1.97 12.61
N ILE A 17 -1.99 -3.19 12.39
CA ILE A 17 -2.97 -3.48 11.35
C ILE A 17 -4.24 -3.96 12.04
N SER A 18 -5.31 -3.18 11.90
CA SER A 18 -6.61 -3.55 12.42
C SER A 18 -7.44 -4.26 11.35
N GLU A 19 -8.39 -5.07 11.79
CA GLU A 19 -9.34 -5.70 10.88
C GLU A 19 -10.13 -4.67 10.07
N LYS A 20 -10.37 -3.50 10.65
CA LYS A 20 -11.08 -2.42 9.95
C LYS A 20 -10.41 -1.99 8.66
N VAL A 21 -9.07 -1.96 8.64
CA VAL A 21 -8.35 -1.60 7.42
C VAL A 21 -8.57 -2.66 6.35
N LEU A 22 -8.55 -3.92 6.74
CA LEU A 22 -8.80 -5.02 5.80
C LEU A 22 -10.23 -4.99 5.29
N GLU A 23 -11.20 -4.63 6.13
CA GLU A 23 -12.59 -4.48 5.73
C GLU A 23 -12.79 -3.32 4.76
N HIS A 24 -12.09 -2.20 4.97
CA HIS A 24 -12.17 -1.04 4.08
C HIS A 24 -11.67 -1.32 2.67
N THR A 25 -10.96 -2.41 2.47
CA THR A 25 -10.51 -2.79 1.14
C THR A 25 -11.61 -3.49 0.33
N ASP A 26 -12.73 -3.81 0.97
CA ASP A 26 -13.84 -4.49 0.32
C ASP A 26 -14.98 -3.49 0.06
N ASP A 27 -14.91 -2.82 -1.08
CA ASP A 27 -15.87 -1.78 -1.46
C ASP A 27 -17.17 -2.35 -2.05
N ASN A 28 -17.22 -3.65 -2.29
CA ASN A 28 -18.40 -4.30 -2.87
C ASN A 28 -18.82 -5.49 -2.04
N PRO A 29 -19.73 -5.28 -1.06
CA PRO A 29 -20.13 -6.36 -0.15
C PRO A 29 -20.91 -7.48 -0.81
N ASN A 30 -21.35 -7.31 -2.05
CA ASN A 30 -22.30 -8.27 -2.63
C ASN A 30 -21.65 -9.38 -3.44
N ASN A 31 -20.44 -9.23 -3.98
CA ASN A 31 -19.95 -10.20 -4.94
C ASN A 31 -18.46 -10.42 -4.91
N GLU A 32 -17.73 -9.77 -5.79
CA GLU A 32 -16.33 -10.01 -5.98
C GLU A 32 -15.46 -9.14 -5.09
N PRO A 33 -14.29 -9.63 -4.66
CA PRO A 33 -13.34 -8.80 -3.93
C PRO A 33 -12.97 -7.56 -4.75
N SER A 34 -12.92 -6.41 -4.10
CA SER A 34 -12.48 -5.19 -4.74
C SER A 34 -11.05 -5.32 -5.24
N TRP A 35 -10.65 -4.43 -6.15
CA TRP A 35 -9.27 -4.37 -6.63
C TRP A 35 -8.28 -4.23 -5.46
N ARG A 36 -8.60 -3.40 -4.47
CA ARG A 36 -7.75 -3.23 -3.30
C ARG A 36 -7.61 -4.51 -2.49
N ARG A 37 -8.72 -5.21 -2.25
CA ARG A 37 -8.70 -6.44 -1.47
C ARG A 37 -7.83 -7.52 -2.13
N LYS A 38 -7.89 -7.66 -3.45
CA LYS A 38 -7.07 -8.62 -4.18
C LYS A 38 -5.58 -8.31 -4.05
N ASN A 39 -5.23 -7.06 -3.78
CA ASN A 39 -3.85 -6.61 -3.77
C ASN A 39 -3.37 -6.17 -2.39
N VAL A 40 -4.09 -6.51 -1.33
CA VAL A 40 -3.73 -6.12 0.04
C VAL A 40 -2.32 -6.60 0.41
N LYS A 41 -1.89 -7.73 -0.11
CA LYS A 41 -0.54 -8.26 0.14
C LYS A 41 0.55 -7.27 -0.30
N TYR A 42 0.33 -6.53 -1.36
CA TYR A 42 1.29 -5.53 -1.82
C TYR A 42 1.33 -4.32 -0.89
N GLY A 43 0.18 -3.94 -0.31
CA GLY A 43 0.14 -2.91 0.72
C GLY A 43 0.94 -3.30 1.95
N LEU A 44 0.85 -4.56 2.37
CA LEU A 44 1.62 -5.10 3.49
C LEU A 44 3.12 -5.17 3.18
N LEU A 45 3.47 -5.67 1.99
CA LEU A 45 4.87 -5.72 1.56
C LEU A 45 5.48 -4.33 1.48
N ASN A 46 4.70 -3.35 1.04
CA ASN A 46 5.14 -1.96 0.98
C ASN A 46 5.45 -1.40 2.38
N LEU A 47 4.73 -1.81 3.40
CA LEU A 47 5.03 -1.41 4.77
C LEU A 47 6.35 -2.01 5.25
N GLU A 48 6.62 -3.27 4.91
CA GLU A 48 7.84 -3.95 5.32
C GLU A 48 9.08 -3.43 4.60
N LYS A 49 8.97 -3.24 3.29
CA LYS A 49 10.11 -2.87 2.42
C LYS A 49 9.72 -1.78 1.44
N PRO A 50 9.40 -0.57 1.92
CA PRO A 50 9.08 0.52 1.02
C PRO A 50 10.34 1.02 0.31
N GLN A 51 10.16 1.64 -0.85
CA GLN A 51 11.26 2.34 -1.51
C GLN A 51 11.37 3.78 -1.04
N GLU A 52 10.25 4.40 -0.68
CA GLU A 52 10.25 5.75 -0.11
C GLU A 52 9.20 5.84 0.98
N ILE A 53 9.49 6.67 1.98
CA ILE A 53 8.49 7.05 2.99
C ILE A 53 8.49 8.58 3.07
N TRP A 54 7.33 9.15 2.91
CA TRP A 54 7.10 10.58 3.00
C TRP A 54 6.27 10.91 4.23
N GLN A 55 6.56 12.01 4.88
CA GLN A 55 5.70 12.54 5.94
C GLN A 55 4.89 13.68 5.35
N GLY A 56 3.59 13.49 5.25
CA GLY A 56 2.67 14.48 4.72
C GLY A 56 2.44 15.64 5.69
N TYR A 57 1.76 16.66 5.20
CA TYR A 57 1.52 17.87 5.98
C TYR A 57 0.62 17.64 7.20
N ASN A 58 -0.19 16.59 7.16
CA ASN A 58 -1.02 16.20 8.30
C ASN A 58 -0.29 15.32 9.33
N GLY A 59 1.00 15.04 9.09
CA GLY A 59 1.80 14.20 9.97
C GLY A 59 1.71 12.71 9.67
N ASN A 60 0.84 12.27 8.80
CA ASN A 60 0.76 10.86 8.41
C ASN A 60 1.95 10.47 7.55
N TYR A 61 2.28 9.18 7.58
CA TYR A 61 3.36 8.64 6.75
C TYR A 61 2.80 7.97 5.51
N VAL A 62 3.46 8.19 4.40
CA VAL A 62 3.07 7.65 3.10
C VAL A 62 4.21 6.78 2.58
N PHE A 63 3.98 5.47 2.54
CA PHE A 63 4.94 4.48 2.06
C PHE A 63 4.67 4.24 0.59
N VAL A 64 5.69 4.36 -0.24
CA VAL A 64 5.54 4.28 -1.71
C VAL A 64 6.46 3.21 -2.27
N ASN A 65 5.94 2.40 -3.16
CA ASN A 65 6.70 1.34 -3.80
C ASN A 65 6.15 1.01 -5.18
N LEU A 66 6.99 0.36 -5.99
CA LEU A 66 6.62 -0.23 -7.26
C LEU A 66 6.88 -1.73 -7.22
N PHE A 67 5.93 -2.50 -7.71
CA PHE A 67 6.08 -3.95 -7.82
C PHE A 67 5.90 -4.36 -9.28
N ASP A 68 6.80 -5.21 -9.77
CA ASP A 68 6.58 -5.91 -11.03
C ASP A 68 5.88 -7.22 -10.74
N THR A 69 4.78 -7.45 -11.39
CA THR A 69 3.99 -8.65 -11.19
C THR A 69 3.35 -9.09 -12.50
N PHE A 70 2.71 -10.24 -12.48
CA PHE A 70 1.97 -10.75 -13.62
C PHE A 70 0.49 -10.76 -13.28
N MET A 71 -0.32 -10.35 -14.25
CA MET A 71 -1.77 -10.41 -14.16
C MET A 71 -2.30 -11.03 -15.42
N LEU A 72 -3.45 -11.69 -15.32
CA LEU A 72 -4.09 -12.27 -16.49
C LEU A 72 -4.76 -11.17 -17.30
N ASP A 73 -4.54 -11.19 -18.61
CA ASP A 73 -5.21 -10.30 -19.55
C ASP A 73 -6.62 -10.80 -19.90
N LYS A 74 -7.27 -10.18 -20.87
CA LYS A 74 -8.61 -10.57 -21.32
C LYS A 74 -8.67 -11.99 -21.83
N ASN A 75 -7.57 -12.49 -22.37
CA ASN A 75 -7.46 -13.83 -22.92
C ASN A 75 -6.91 -14.84 -21.91
N LYS A 76 -6.88 -14.46 -20.63
CA LYS A 76 -6.35 -15.27 -19.53
C LYS A 76 -4.88 -15.63 -19.70
N GLN A 77 -4.13 -14.78 -20.41
CA GLN A 77 -2.69 -14.96 -20.60
C GLN A 77 -1.92 -14.09 -19.63
N PRO A 78 -0.78 -14.60 -19.09
CA PRO A 78 0.04 -13.78 -18.19
C PRO A 78 0.55 -12.52 -18.90
N LYS A 79 0.37 -11.39 -18.25
CA LYS A 79 0.88 -10.11 -18.74
C LYS A 79 1.65 -9.44 -17.60
N ARG A 80 2.87 -9.01 -17.90
CA ARG A 80 3.68 -8.28 -16.93
C ARG A 80 3.11 -6.88 -16.73
N VAL A 81 2.92 -6.51 -15.47
CA VAL A 81 2.43 -5.16 -15.13
C VAL A 81 3.29 -4.57 -14.03
N THR A 82 3.41 -3.25 -14.04
CA THR A 82 4.02 -2.50 -12.96
C THR A 82 2.89 -1.95 -12.10
N LEU A 83 2.92 -2.29 -10.84
CA LEU A 83 1.92 -1.88 -9.87
C LEU A 83 2.54 -0.89 -8.91
N PHE A 84 2.05 0.35 -8.86
CA PHE A 84 2.47 1.21 -7.79
C PHE A 84 1.55 1.05 -6.59
N VAL A 85 2.14 1.10 -5.41
CA VAL A 85 1.41 0.87 -4.16
C VAL A 85 1.76 1.98 -3.19
N VAL A 86 0.73 2.53 -2.58
CA VAL A 86 0.86 3.55 -1.55
C VAL A 86 0.15 3.04 -0.30
N SER A 87 0.88 2.95 0.80
CA SER A 87 0.30 2.58 2.10
C SER A 87 0.41 3.78 3.02
N VAL A 88 -0.70 4.16 3.66
CA VAL A 88 -0.76 5.32 4.53
C VAL A 88 -0.92 4.88 5.97
N THR A 89 -0.04 5.39 6.84
CA THR A 89 -0.14 5.13 8.27
C THR A 89 -0.30 6.44 9.03
N SER A 90 -0.91 6.36 10.21
CA SER A 90 -0.94 7.51 11.11
C SER A 90 0.46 7.73 11.69
N LYS A 91 0.69 8.92 12.23
CA LYS A 91 1.95 9.21 12.92
C LYS A 91 2.17 8.35 14.15
N ARG A 92 1.14 7.67 14.65
CA ARG A 92 1.23 6.75 15.78
C ARG A 92 1.47 5.30 15.37
N GLY A 93 1.67 5.04 14.06
CA GLY A 93 1.97 3.70 13.59
C GLY A 93 0.77 2.80 13.39
N ARG A 94 -0.36 3.34 12.98
CA ARG A 94 -1.54 2.56 12.60
C ARG A 94 -1.75 2.64 11.10
N TRP A 95 -1.90 1.50 10.46
CA TRP A 95 -2.21 1.46 9.02
C TRP A 95 -3.63 1.98 8.79
N ILE A 96 -3.75 3.03 7.97
CA ILE A 96 -5.02 3.69 7.71
C ILE A 96 -5.66 3.15 6.43
N THR A 97 -4.89 3.12 5.34
CA THR A 97 -5.39 2.70 4.04
C THR A 97 -4.24 2.41 3.10
N PHE A 98 -4.56 1.86 1.93
CA PHE A 98 -3.60 1.72 0.86
C PHE A 98 -4.29 1.91 -0.49
N TYR A 99 -3.50 2.25 -1.49
CA TYR A 99 -3.94 2.39 -2.87
C TYR A 99 -2.99 1.61 -3.76
N CYS A 100 -3.51 1.03 -4.83
CA CYS A 100 -2.68 0.41 -5.84
C CYS A 100 -3.27 0.65 -7.22
N GLU A 101 -2.39 0.99 -8.16
CA GLU A 101 -2.77 1.29 -9.53
C GLU A 101 -1.78 0.62 -10.47
N LYS A 102 -2.27 0.02 -11.53
CA LYS A 102 -1.38 -0.61 -12.49
C LYS A 102 -1.00 0.35 -13.62
N ASN A 103 0.27 0.36 -13.95
CA ASN A 103 0.85 1.09 -15.09
C ASN A 103 0.59 2.59 -15.11
N ASP A 104 0.28 3.20 -13.96
CA ASP A 104 0.00 4.62 -13.90
C ASP A 104 0.94 5.31 -12.91
N ILE A 105 2.22 5.34 -13.28
CA ILE A 105 3.26 5.91 -12.44
C ILE A 105 3.04 7.42 -12.21
N ALA A 106 2.44 8.11 -13.17
CA ALA A 106 2.17 9.54 -13.04
C ALA A 106 1.28 9.85 -11.82
N LYS A 107 0.33 8.98 -11.50
CA LYS A 107 -0.51 9.17 -10.32
C LYS A 107 0.25 9.03 -9.00
N MET A 108 1.38 8.36 -9.03
CA MET A 108 2.20 8.18 -7.83
C MET A 108 2.73 9.52 -7.30
N GLU A 109 2.97 10.48 -8.17
CA GLU A 109 3.53 11.77 -7.79
C GLU A 109 2.67 12.53 -6.78
N LYS A 110 1.36 12.42 -6.85
CA LYS A 110 0.47 13.13 -5.92
C LYS A 110 0.62 12.64 -4.48
N TYR A 111 1.19 11.45 -4.27
CA TYR A 111 1.42 10.90 -2.95
C TYR A 111 2.82 11.22 -2.42
N ARG A 112 3.71 11.69 -3.28
CA ARG A 112 5.11 11.98 -2.95
C ARG A 112 5.29 13.47 -2.64
N HIS A 113 4.72 13.89 -1.53
CA HIS A 113 4.80 15.28 -1.11
C HIS A 113 5.05 15.35 0.40
N GLY A 114 5.43 16.53 0.87
CA GLY A 114 5.84 16.71 2.24
C GLY A 114 7.32 16.48 2.39
N LYS A 115 7.72 15.78 3.46
CA LYS A 115 9.13 15.53 3.75
C LYS A 115 9.48 14.08 3.44
N LEU A 116 10.50 13.88 2.59
CA LEU A 116 11.05 12.56 2.34
C LEU A 116 11.89 12.16 3.55
N ILE A 117 11.48 11.10 4.27
CA ILE A 117 12.17 10.68 5.49
C ILE A 117 12.88 9.34 5.36
N TYR A 118 12.61 8.59 4.30
CA TYR A 118 13.26 7.30 4.05
C TYR A 118 13.31 7.06 2.55
N LYS A 119 14.45 6.55 2.10
CA LYS A 119 14.62 6.19 0.69
C LYS A 119 15.51 4.96 0.58
N ASP A 120 15.00 3.92 -0.10
CA ASP A 120 15.75 2.71 -0.38
C ASP A 120 15.39 2.25 -1.79
N GLY A 121 16.06 2.83 -2.78
CA GLY A 121 15.82 2.54 -4.17
C GLY A 121 15.67 3.80 -5.01
N ASN A 122 15.35 3.60 -6.28
CA ASN A 122 15.22 4.69 -7.23
C ASN A 122 13.87 4.61 -7.93
N LEU A 123 12.85 5.19 -7.31
CA LEU A 123 11.56 5.35 -7.97
C LEU A 123 11.66 6.39 -9.08
N PRO A 124 10.95 6.20 -10.20
CA PRO A 124 10.94 7.17 -11.29
C PRO A 124 10.41 8.53 -10.87
#